data_55fa06c169f02510257d19b97d313a51
#
_entry.id   55fa06c169f02510257d19b97d313a51
#
_cell.length_a   1.000
_cell.length_b   1.000
_cell.length_c   1.000
_cell.angle_alpha   90.00
_cell.angle_beta   90.00
_cell.angle_gamma   90.00
#
_symmetry.space_group_name_H-M   'P 1'
#
loop_
_entity.id
_entity.type
_entity.pdbx_description
1 polymer ?
#
loop_
_entity_poly.entity_id
_entity_poly.type
_entity_poly.pdbx_seq_one_letter_code
_entity_poly.pdbx_strand_id
1 'polypeptide(L)'
;VLLVVGLLCAASMFPEDVAMNWSSLLLSGQGAGAGHVGLGLVALQGTMIVGRLVGDRIIDAVGQRAVIAWGGALVTLGMSIALLVSSVPGTLLGMAISGAGCAVAVPVTYSAADDVEGLPPGLGLTIVSWLARLAGLLAPPIVGRLADDHGLWVALAYGLLGGLIMVSCWPVLRRRPAGSQRRG
;
A
#
# COMPACT_ATOMS: atom_id res chain seq x y z
N VAL A 1 -1.05 -15.72 12.97
CA VAL A 1 0.03 -14.84 12.47
C VAL A 1 -0.05 -14.73 10.96
N LEU A 2 0.02 -15.85 10.19
CA LEU A 2 0.08 -15.85 8.72
C LEU A 2 -1.08 -15.11 8.04
N LEU A 3 -2.32 -15.30 8.51
CA LEU A 3 -3.49 -14.59 7.99
C LEU A 3 -3.38 -13.07 8.19
N VAL A 4 -2.84 -12.63 9.32
CA VAL A 4 -2.65 -11.19 9.59
C VAL A 4 -1.54 -10.61 8.72
N VAL A 5 -0.45 -11.36 8.51
CA VAL A 5 0.61 -10.95 7.56
C VAL A 5 0.07 -10.92 6.14
N GLY A 6 -0.78 -11.87 5.74
CA GLY A 6 -1.46 -11.89 4.44
C GLY A 6 -2.41 -10.69 4.27
N LEU A 7 -3.19 -10.36 5.28
CA LEU A 7 -4.05 -9.17 5.29
C LEU A 7 -3.23 -7.89 5.19
N LEU A 8 -2.12 -7.81 5.92
CA LEU A 8 -1.21 -6.67 5.88
C LEU A 8 -0.58 -6.49 4.49
N CYS A 9 -0.16 -7.61 3.87
CA CYS A 9 0.35 -7.62 2.51
C CYS A 9 -0.70 -7.13 1.51
N ALA A 10 -1.92 -7.68 1.55
CA ALA A 10 -3.01 -7.26 0.70
C ALA A 10 -3.34 -5.78 0.88
N ALA A 11 -3.47 -5.32 2.13
CA ALA A 11 -3.78 -3.93 2.46
C ALA A 11 -2.71 -2.94 1.96
N SER A 12 -1.44 -3.34 1.93
CA SER A 12 -0.36 -2.50 1.41
C SER A 12 -0.42 -2.29 -0.10
N MET A 13 -1.18 -3.12 -0.83
CA MET A 13 -1.41 -3.00 -2.28
C MET A 13 -2.62 -2.10 -2.62
N PHE A 14 -3.52 -1.81 -1.66
CA PHE A 14 -4.73 -1.04 -1.93
C PHE A 14 -4.47 0.35 -2.54
N PRO A 15 -3.48 1.15 -2.08
CA PRO A 15 -3.19 2.43 -2.71
C PRO A 15 -2.76 2.29 -4.18
N GLU A 16 -2.00 1.25 -4.51
CA GLU A 16 -1.57 0.96 -5.87
C GLU A 16 -2.77 0.58 -6.75
N ASP A 17 -3.68 -0.27 -6.24
CA ASP A 17 -4.93 -0.61 -6.92
C ASP A 17 -5.78 0.64 -7.20
N VAL A 18 -5.88 1.56 -6.23
CA VAL A 18 -6.58 2.85 -6.43
C VAL A 18 -5.95 3.66 -7.55
N ALA A 19 -4.63 3.76 -7.56
CA ALA A 19 -3.92 4.51 -8.59
C ALA A 19 -4.08 3.88 -9.97
N MET A 20 -4.03 2.55 -10.07
CA MET A 20 -4.14 1.84 -11.34
C MET A 20 -5.54 1.86 -11.93
N ASN A 21 -6.57 1.65 -11.10
CA ASN A 21 -7.93 1.43 -11.59
C ASN A 21 -8.80 2.70 -11.59
N TRP A 22 -8.58 3.65 -10.67
CA TRP A 22 -9.50 4.77 -10.46
C TRP A 22 -8.86 6.16 -10.55
N SER A 23 -7.51 6.29 -10.49
CA SER A 23 -6.89 7.62 -10.46
C SER A 23 -7.23 8.48 -11.70
N SER A 24 -7.31 7.87 -12.89
CA SER A 24 -7.66 8.58 -14.12
C SER A 24 -9.11 9.07 -14.10
N LEU A 25 -10.04 8.28 -13.57
CA LEU A 25 -11.45 8.67 -13.41
C LEU A 25 -11.61 9.79 -12.37
N LEU A 26 -10.90 9.68 -11.24
CA LEU A 26 -10.87 10.72 -10.21
C LEU A 26 -10.37 12.04 -10.75
N LEU A 27 -9.22 12.04 -11.44
CA LEU A 27 -8.64 13.25 -12.03
C LEU A 27 -9.51 13.84 -13.14
N SER A 28 -10.11 12.99 -13.98
CA SER A 28 -11.06 13.45 -15.01
C SER A 28 -12.28 14.11 -14.38
N GLY A 29 -12.86 13.52 -13.35
CA GLY A 29 -14.00 14.09 -12.60
C GLY A 29 -13.66 15.40 -11.89
N GLN A 30 -12.38 15.64 -11.58
CA GLN A 30 -11.87 16.88 -10.99
C GLN A 30 -11.50 17.95 -12.05
N GLY A 31 -11.74 17.67 -13.33
CA GLY A 31 -11.46 18.60 -14.41
C GLY A 31 -10.03 18.58 -14.96
N ALA A 32 -9.26 17.53 -14.69
CA ALA A 32 -7.96 17.36 -15.33
C ALA A 32 -8.10 17.18 -16.83
N GLY A 33 -7.29 17.90 -17.62
CA GLY A 33 -7.24 17.72 -19.07
C GLY A 33 -6.76 16.32 -19.47
N ALA A 34 -7.13 15.85 -20.65
CA ALA A 34 -6.87 14.50 -21.15
C ALA A 34 -5.38 14.06 -21.03
N GLY A 35 -4.43 14.98 -21.19
CA GLY A 35 -3.00 14.71 -21.03
C GLY A 35 -2.53 14.56 -19.57
N HIS A 36 -3.37 14.85 -18.58
CA HIS A 36 -3.01 14.86 -17.16
C HIS A 36 -3.71 13.79 -16.33
N VAL A 37 -4.70 13.07 -16.88
CA VAL A 37 -5.46 12.05 -16.15
C VAL A 37 -4.61 10.87 -15.67
N GLY A 38 -3.50 10.57 -16.33
CA GLY A 38 -2.56 9.51 -15.95
C GLY A 38 -1.58 9.91 -14.83
N LEU A 39 -1.51 11.20 -14.46
CA LEU A 39 -0.52 11.69 -13.48
C LEU A 39 -0.72 11.12 -12.07
N GLY A 40 -1.93 10.67 -11.72
CA GLY A 40 -2.18 10.02 -10.42
C GLY A 40 -1.36 8.75 -10.25
N LEU A 41 -1.36 7.88 -11.26
CA LEU A 41 -0.52 6.67 -11.26
C LEU A 41 0.97 7.02 -11.28
N VAL A 42 1.38 8.00 -12.09
CA VAL A 42 2.78 8.45 -12.16
C VAL A 42 3.24 9.00 -10.81
N ALA A 43 2.42 9.77 -10.12
CA ALA A 43 2.73 10.33 -8.81
C ALA A 43 2.95 9.22 -7.76
N LEU A 44 2.05 8.22 -7.69
CA LEU A 44 2.18 7.11 -6.77
C LEU A 44 3.38 6.23 -7.12
N GLN A 45 3.47 5.75 -8.35
CA GLN A 45 4.55 4.85 -8.77
C GLN A 45 5.92 5.52 -8.73
N GLY A 46 6.01 6.80 -9.10
CA GLY A 46 7.26 7.55 -9.06
C GLY A 46 7.84 7.63 -7.65
N THR A 47 7.02 8.01 -6.67
CA THR A 47 7.45 8.05 -5.25
C THR A 47 7.71 6.65 -4.70
N MET A 48 6.94 5.63 -5.12
CA MET A 48 7.16 4.25 -4.74
C MET A 48 8.51 3.73 -5.24
N ILE A 49 8.91 4.04 -6.48
CA ILE A 49 10.23 3.67 -7.01
C ILE A 49 11.34 4.31 -6.17
N VAL A 50 11.25 5.61 -5.88
CA VAL A 50 12.22 6.30 -5.03
C VAL A 50 12.27 5.68 -3.64
N GLY A 51 11.11 5.40 -3.05
CA GLY A 51 11.00 4.75 -1.75
C GLY A 51 11.65 3.35 -1.72
N ARG A 52 11.52 2.57 -2.78
CA ARG A 52 12.17 1.25 -2.91
C ARG A 52 13.69 1.35 -3.01
N LEU A 53 14.22 2.36 -3.71
CA LEU A 53 15.68 2.55 -3.84
C LEU A 53 16.37 2.85 -2.50
N VAL A 54 15.66 3.52 -1.58
CA VAL A 54 16.18 3.84 -0.24
C VAL A 54 15.66 2.88 0.84
N GLY A 55 14.73 2.00 0.49
CA GLY A 55 13.95 1.17 1.40
C GLY A 55 14.81 0.28 2.30
N ASP A 56 15.81 -0.40 1.74
CA ASP A 56 16.69 -1.27 2.50
C ASP A 56 17.44 -0.50 3.59
N ARG A 57 17.93 0.72 3.28
CA ARG A 57 18.59 1.58 4.26
C ARG A 57 17.64 2.02 5.38
N ILE A 58 16.40 2.32 5.04
CA ILE A 58 15.39 2.70 6.01
C ILE A 58 15.04 1.51 6.91
N ILE A 59 14.83 0.32 6.33
CA ILE A 59 14.56 -0.90 7.09
C ILE A 59 15.71 -1.22 8.06
N ASP A 60 16.97 -1.10 7.60
CA ASP A 60 18.15 -1.34 8.42
C ASP A 60 18.28 -0.33 9.57
N ALA A 61 17.86 0.93 9.36
CA ALA A 61 17.98 1.99 10.35
C ALA A 61 16.88 1.93 11.42
N VAL A 62 15.61 1.69 11.03
CA VAL A 62 14.45 1.81 11.93
C VAL A 62 13.74 0.49 12.20
N GLY A 63 14.04 -0.55 11.44
CA GLY A 63 13.46 -1.88 11.55
C GLY A 63 12.11 -2.04 10.84
N GLN A 64 11.77 -3.28 10.51
CA GLN A 64 10.57 -3.64 9.73
C GLN A 64 9.25 -3.12 10.33
N ARG A 65 9.12 -3.19 11.66
CA ARG A 65 7.91 -2.70 12.37
C ARG A 65 7.68 -1.21 12.18
N ALA A 66 8.72 -0.40 12.39
CA ALA A 66 8.61 1.05 12.27
C ALA A 66 8.29 1.44 10.82
N VAL A 67 8.90 0.77 9.85
CA VAL A 67 8.64 1.01 8.43
C VAL A 67 7.18 0.76 8.06
N ILE A 68 6.57 -0.33 8.52
CA ILE A 68 5.15 -0.60 8.27
C ILE A 68 4.24 0.42 8.99
N ALA A 69 4.55 0.78 10.23
CA ALA A 69 3.76 1.77 10.97
C ALA A 69 3.80 3.16 10.29
N TRP A 70 5.00 3.65 9.98
CA TRP A 70 5.17 4.93 9.28
C TRP A 70 4.62 4.88 7.85
N GLY A 71 4.84 3.76 7.13
CA GLY A 71 4.29 3.55 5.80
C GLY A 71 2.76 3.60 5.81
N GLY A 72 2.12 2.90 6.75
CA GLY A 72 0.66 2.96 6.93
C GLY A 72 0.16 4.36 7.30
N ALA A 73 0.88 5.08 8.15
CA ALA A 73 0.54 6.46 8.50
C ALA A 73 0.63 7.39 7.28
N LEU A 74 1.65 7.25 6.43
CA LEU A 74 1.78 8.00 5.18
C LEU A 74 0.67 7.65 4.20
N VAL A 75 0.31 6.37 4.03
CA VAL A 75 -0.82 5.96 3.19
C VAL A 75 -2.12 6.56 3.70
N THR A 76 -2.38 6.46 5.01
CA THR A 76 -3.57 7.04 5.64
C THR A 76 -3.64 8.55 5.41
N LEU A 77 -2.54 9.27 5.62
CA LEU A 77 -2.44 10.71 5.40
C LEU A 77 -2.67 11.06 3.92
N GLY A 78 -1.98 10.39 3.01
CA GLY A 78 -2.07 10.64 1.58
C GLY A 78 -3.48 10.40 1.02
N MET A 79 -4.10 9.27 1.37
CA MET A 79 -5.48 8.96 0.94
C MET A 79 -6.49 9.91 1.57
N SER A 80 -6.27 10.35 2.83
CA SER A 80 -7.11 11.37 3.46
C SER A 80 -7.01 12.72 2.75
N ILE A 81 -5.82 13.15 2.36
CA ILE A 81 -5.63 14.39 1.57
C ILE A 81 -6.37 14.29 0.23
N ALA A 82 -6.20 13.18 -0.51
CA ALA A 82 -6.87 12.97 -1.78
C ALA A 82 -8.41 13.00 -1.63
N LEU A 83 -8.93 12.41 -0.54
CA LEU A 83 -10.36 12.36 -0.24
C LEU A 83 -10.94 13.72 0.16
N LEU A 84 -10.26 14.45 1.05
CA LEU A 84 -10.79 15.66 1.66
C LEU A 84 -10.57 16.90 0.77
N VAL A 85 -9.45 16.96 0.05
CA VAL A 85 -9.11 18.12 -0.78
C VAL A 85 -9.80 18.07 -2.15
N SER A 86 -10.23 16.91 -2.62
CA SER A 86 -11.05 16.68 -3.85
C SER A 86 -10.67 17.58 -5.04
N SER A 87 -9.39 17.75 -5.28
CA SER A 87 -8.85 18.56 -6.37
C SER A 87 -7.68 17.86 -7.06
N VAL A 88 -7.38 18.21 -8.31
CA VAL A 88 -6.25 17.62 -9.04
C VAL A 88 -4.94 17.68 -8.23
N PRO A 89 -4.49 18.85 -7.71
CA PRO A 89 -3.28 18.89 -6.89
C PRO A 89 -3.36 18.06 -5.61
N GLY A 90 -4.53 18.07 -4.94
CA GLY A 90 -4.77 17.30 -3.72
C GLY A 90 -4.66 15.79 -3.98
N THR A 91 -5.28 15.31 -5.05
CA THR A 91 -5.21 13.90 -5.46
C THR A 91 -3.78 13.50 -5.83
N LEU A 92 -3.06 14.31 -6.60
CA LEU A 92 -1.67 14.03 -6.97
C LEU A 92 -0.75 13.99 -5.74
N LEU A 93 -0.88 14.94 -4.83
CA LEU A 93 -0.11 14.99 -3.58
C LEU A 93 -0.43 13.77 -2.71
N GLY A 94 -1.71 13.44 -2.56
CA GLY A 94 -2.16 12.28 -1.81
C GLY A 94 -1.62 10.96 -2.36
N MET A 95 -1.64 10.80 -3.69
CA MET A 95 -1.06 9.64 -4.38
C MET A 95 0.45 9.56 -4.17
N ALA A 96 1.18 10.69 -4.29
CA ALA A 96 2.63 10.73 -4.08
C ALA A 96 3.01 10.33 -2.63
N ILE A 97 2.31 10.86 -1.64
CA ILE A 97 2.55 10.51 -0.23
C ILE A 97 2.24 9.03 0.02
N SER A 98 1.13 8.52 -0.53
CA SER A 98 0.74 7.12 -0.39
C SER A 98 1.74 6.17 -1.05
N GLY A 99 2.28 6.54 -2.22
CA GLY A 99 3.32 5.77 -2.91
C GLY A 99 4.60 5.63 -2.09
N ALA A 100 5.04 6.72 -1.43
CA ALA A 100 6.16 6.65 -0.49
C ALA A 100 5.86 5.72 0.70
N GLY A 101 4.62 5.74 1.21
CA GLY A 101 4.19 4.92 2.34
C GLY A 101 4.13 3.42 2.05
N CYS A 102 3.66 3.01 0.87
CA CYS A 102 3.55 1.58 0.52
C CYS A 102 4.81 0.99 -0.13
N ALA A 103 5.84 1.81 -0.43
CA ALA A 103 7.00 1.44 -1.22
C ALA A 103 7.70 0.14 -0.77
N VAL A 104 7.88 -0.04 0.52
CA VAL A 104 8.61 -1.19 1.09
C VAL A 104 7.73 -2.17 1.86
N ALA A 105 6.41 -1.92 1.91
CA ALA A 105 5.49 -2.73 2.70
C ALA A 105 5.38 -4.17 2.18
N VAL A 106 5.30 -4.35 0.86
CA VAL A 106 5.22 -5.69 0.23
C VAL A 106 6.45 -6.55 0.52
N PRO A 107 7.70 -6.11 0.24
CA PRO A 107 8.88 -6.91 0.55
C PRO A 107 9.03 -7.21 2.05
N VAL A 108 8.67 -6.27 2.93
CA VAL A 108 8.69 -6.50 4.38
C VAL A 108 7.68 -7.57 4.80
N THR A 109 6.46 -7.54 4.25
CA THR A 109 5.45 -8.56 4.57
C THR A 109 5.81 -9.93 4.03
N TYR A 110 6.43 -10.02 2.85
CA TYR A 110 6.92 -11.28 2.30
C TYR A 110 8.04 -11.87 3.14
N SER A 111 9.01 -11.05 3.56
CA SER A 111 10.06 -11.49 4.47
C SER A 111 9.48 -11.98 5.82
N ALA A 112 8.49 -11.26 6.37
CA ALA A 112 7.82 -11.66 7.60
C ALA A 112 7.02 -12.96 7.45
N ALA A 113 6.48 -13.24 6.27
CA ALA A 113 5.75 -14.48 5.99
C ALA A 113 6.67 -15.71 5.93
N ASP A 114 7.87 -15.54 5.39
CA ASP A 114 8.86 -16.61 5.28
C ASP A 114 9.49 -16.96 6.64
N ASP A 115 9.49 -16.00 7.57
CA ASP A 115 9.99 -16.18 8.94
C ASP A 115 8.99 -16.82 9.92
N VAL A 116 7.81 -17.25 9.48
CA VAL A 116 6.81 -17.86 10.35
C VAL A 116 7.28 -19.27 10.78
N GLU A 117 7.55 -19.44 12.09
CA GLU A 117 7.98 -20.73 12.66
C GLU A 117 6.97 -21.85 12.44
N GLY A 118 7.47 -23.04 12.20
CA GLY A 118 6.65 -24.24 12.03
C GLY A 118 6.16 -24.47 10.60
N LEU A 119 6.56 -23.63 9.63
CA LEU A 119 6.26 -23.81 8.21
C LEU A 119 7.53 -24.21 7.42
N PRO A 120 7.40 -25.08 6.42
CA PRO A 120 8.48 -25.31 5.46
C PRO A 120 8.91 -23.99 4.78
N PRO A 121 10.21 -23.82 4.46
CA PRO A 121 10.71 -22.64 3.75
C PRO A 121 9.90 -22.35 2.47
N GLY A 122 9.51 -21.09 2.27
CA GLY A 122 8.75 -20.63 1.12
C GLY A 122 7.23 -20.85 1.18
N LEU A 123 6.71 -21.70 2.09
CA LEU A 123 5.27 -21.94 2.19
C LEU A 123 4.52 -20.70 2.70
N GLY A 124 5.09 -20.02 3.70
CA GLY A 124 4.51 -18.77 4.21
C GLY A 124 4.41 -17.69 3.15
N LEU A 125 5.49 -17.49 2.38
CA LEU A 125 5.53 -16.58 1.23
C LEU A 125 4.47 -16.96 0.18
N THR A 126 4.34 -18.24 -0.14
CA THR A 126 3.36 -18.73 -1.12
C THR A 126 1.94 -18.41 -0.68
N ILE A 127 1.56 -18.70 0.57
CA ILE A 127 0.21 -18.45 1.10
C ILE A 127 -0.10 -16.94 1.08
N VAL A 128 0.83 -16.11 1.56
CA VAL A 128 0.65 -14.65 1.59
C VAL A 128 0.53 -14.07 0.19
N SER A 129 1.33 -14.56 -0.77
CA SER A 129 1.24 -14.15 -2.17
C SER A 129 -0.10 -14.49 -2.80
N TRP A 130 -0.65 -15.68 -2.51
CA TRP A 130 -1.97 -16.07 -2.98
C TRP A 130 -3.08 -15.23 -2.36
N LEU A 131 -3.02 -14.96 -1.06
CA LEU A 131 -4.00 -14.08 -0.38
C LEU A 131 -3.98 -12.67 -0.97
N ALA A 132 -2.80 -12.11 -1.20
CA ALA A 132 -2.65 -10.79 -1.82
C ALA A 132 -3.20 -10.76 -3.26
N ARG A 133 -2.94 -11.80 -4.06
CA ARG A 133 -3.47 -11.91 -5.43
C ARG A 133 -5.00 -12.05 -5.46
N LEU A 134 -5.57 -12.85 -4.56
CA LEU A 134 -7.03 -12.99 -4.44
C LEU A 134 -7.68 -11.66 -4.03
N ALA A 135 -7.08 -10.94 -3.08
CA ALA A 135 -7.54 -9.61 -2.70
C ALA A 135 -7.52 -8.64 -3.91
N GLY A 136 -6.40 -8.57 -4.64
CA GLY A 136 -6.28 -7.73 -5.82
C GLY A 136 -7.22 -8.12 -6.97
N LEU A 137 -7.58 -9.40 -7.11
CA LEU A 137 -8.55 -9.86 -8.11
C LEU A 137 -10.00 -9.50 -7.73
N LEU A 138 -10.32 -9.58 -6.44
CA LEU A 138 -11.70 -9.38 -5.95
C LEU A 138 -11.99 -7.90 -5.66
N ALA A 139 -10.98 -7.12 -5.30
CA ALA A 139 -11.16 -5.70 -4.93
C ALA A 139 -11.74 -4.84 -6.06
N PRO A 140 -11.21 -4.85 -7.32
CA PRO A 140 -11.74 -3.99 -8.37
C PRO A 140 -13.23 -4.18 -8.66
N PRO A 141 -13.79 -5.39 -8.81
CA PRO A 141 -15.22 -5.55 -9.05
C PRO A 141 -16.08 -5.15 -7.84
N ILE A 142 -15.60 -5.36 -6.61
CA ILE A 142 -16.33 -4.97 -5.40
C ILE A 142 -16.33 -3.44 -5.25
N VAL A 143 -15.14 -2.84 -5.30
CA VAL A 143 -14.97 -1.39 -5.16
C VAL A 143 -15.63 -0.65 -6.33
N GLY A 144 -15.54 -1.21 -7.55
CA GLY A 144 -16.20 -0.65 -8.73
C GLY A 144 -17.70 -0.56 -8.57
N ARG A 145 -18.37 -1.65 -8.15
CA ARG A 145 -19.82 -1.62 -7.87
C ARG A 145 -20.18 -0.60 -6.79
N LEU A 146 -19.43 -0.57 -5.71
CA LEU A 146 -19.67 0.40 -4.65
C LEU A 146 -19.45 1.85 -5.14
N ALA A 147 -18.47 2.06 -6.03
CA ALA A 147 -18.20 3.37 -6.62
C ALA A 147 -19.30 3.79 -7.62
N ASP A 148 -19.90 2.85 -8.36
CA ASP A 148 -21.05 3.10 -9.23
C ASP A 148 -22.28 3.56 -8.42
N ASP A 149 -22.52 2.94 -7.26
CA ASP A 149 -23.68 3.24 -6.40
C ASP A 149 -23.48 4.49 -5.53
N HIS A 150 -22.27 4.78 -5.07
CA HIS A 150 -21.99 5.79 -4.05
C HIS A 150 -21.03 6.90 -4.51
N GLY A 151 -20.35 6.71 -5.64
CA GLY A 151 -19.37 7.66 -6.17
C GLY A 151 -17.91 7.26 -5.95
N LEU A 152 -17.03 7.87 -6.71
CA LEU A 152 -15.58 7.53 -6.78
C LEU A 152 -14.80 7.73 -5.47
N TRP A 153 -15.36 8.46 -4.49
CA TRP A 153 -14.73 8.59 -3.17
C TRP A 153 -14.53 7.24 -2.46
N VAL A 154 -15.36 6.23 -2.79
CA VAL A 154 -15.24 4.86 -2.26
C VAL A 154 -13.88 4.25 -2.59
N ALA A 155 -13.35 4.52 -3.77
CA ALA A 155 -12.01 4.04 -4.15
C ALA A 155 -10.92 4.64 -3.24
N LEU A 156 -11.01 5.94 -2.92
CA LEU A 156 -10.07 6.58 -1.99
C LEU A 156 -10.24 6.04 -0.57
N ALA A 157 -11.49 5.78 -0.13
CA ALA A 157 -11.78 5.16 1.17
C ALA A 157 -11.19 3.74 1.26
N TYR A 158 -11.23 2.98 0.17
CA TYR A 158 -10.58 1.67 0.07
C TYR A 158 -9.05 1.77 0.25
N GLY A 159 -8.39 2.73 -0.41
CA GLY A 159 -6.97 3.00 -0.21
C GLY A 159 -6.66 3.45 1.22
N LEU A 160 -7.51 4.28 1.82
CA LEU A 160 -7.42 4.72 3.21
C LEU A 160 -7.52 3.52 4.19
N LEU A 161 -8.45 2.59 3.94
CA LEU A 161 -8.58 1.36 4.71
C LEU A 161 -7.27 0.56 4.71
N GLY A 162 -6.57 0.49 3.58
CA GLY A 162 -5.26 -0.14 3.48
C GLY A 162 -4.24 0.46 4.45
N GLY A 163 -4.14 1.80 4.50
CA GLY A 163 -3.27 2.50 5.44
C GLY A 163 -3.62 2.23 6.91
N LEU A 164 -4.93 2.26 7.24
CA LEU A 164 -5.41 1.98 8.59
C LEU A 164 -5.11 0.54 9.04
N ILE A 165 -5.27 -0.45 8.16
CA ILE A 165 -4.89 -1.84 8.43
C ILE A 165 -3.38 -1.95 8.69
N MET A 166 -2.55 -1.28 7.89
CA MET A 166 -1.09 -1.27 8.09
C MET A 166 -0.74 -0.69 9.46
N VAL A 167 -1.33 0.45 9.84
CA VAL A 167 -1.11 1.08 11.15
C VAL A 167 -1.62 0.20 12.30
N SER A 168 -2.70 -0.55 12.11
CA SER A 168 -3.26 -1.40 13.17
C SER A 168 -2.51 -2.72 13.34
N CYS A 169 -2.01 -3.29 12.25
CA CYS A 169 -1.42 -4.63 12.23
C CYS A 169 0.11 -4.66 12.41
N TRP A 170 0.80 -3.52 12.42
CA TRP A 170 2.25 -3.48 12.58
C TRP A 170 2.79 -4.22 13.82
N PRO A 171 2.09 -4.31 14.97
CA PRO A 171 2.63 -5.00 16.16
C PRO A 171 2.81 -6.50 15.97
N VAL A 172 2.11 -7.10 14.99
CA VAL A 172 2.16 -8.55 14.70
C VAL A 172 3.51 -8.96 14.08
N LEU A 173 4.19 -8.02 13.42
CA LEU A 173 5.53 -8.27 12.89
C LEU A 173 6.54 -8.51 14.02
N ARG A 174 7.44 -9.49 13.85
CA ARG A 174 8.51 -9.74 14.83
C ARG A 174 9.47 -8.56 14.92
N ARG A 175 9.97 -8.28 16.13
CA ARG A 175 11.09 -7.34 16.32
C ARG A 175 12.37 -8.00 15.80
N ARG A 176 12.77 -7.77 14.55
CA ARG A 176 14.15 -8.05 14.13
C ARG A 176 15.03 -6.88 14.59
N PRO A 177 16.14 -7.12 15.33
CA PRO A 177 17.07 -6.06 15.65
C PRO A 177 17.69 -5.51 14.34
N ALA A 178 17.84 -4.18 14.30
CA ALA A 178 18.51 -3.50 13.20
C ALA A 178 19.92 -4.14 12.99
N GLY A 179 20.26 -4.48 11.77
CA GLY A 179 21.59 -5.00 11.40
C GLY A 179 21.73 -6.53 11.28
N SER A 180 20.66 -7.33 11.39
CA SER A 180 20.77 -8.81 11.28
C SER A 180 20.98 -9.35 9.86
N GLN A 181 20.81 -8.53 8.82
CA GLN A 181 20.95 -8.97 7.41
C GLN A 181 22.39 -9.02 6.87
N ARG A 182 23.40 -8.63 7.64
CA ARG A 182 24.81 -8.65 7.17
C ARG A 182 25.55 -9.97 7.36
N ARG A 183 24.88 -11.07 7.73
CA ARG A 183 25.50 -12.38 7.95
C ARG A 183 24.75 -13.49 7.21
N GLY A 184 24.76 -13.43 5.92
CA GLY A 184 24.32 -14.50 5.05
C GLY A 184 25.08 -14.43 3.73
#